data_ea41ace9af95b59ec2de0391329a8e86
#
_entry.id   ea41ace9af95b59ec2de0391329a8e86
#
_cell.length_a   1.000
_cell.length_b   1.000
_cell.length_c   1.000
_cell.angle_alpha   90.00
_cell.angle_beta   90.00
_cell.angle_gamma   90.00
#
_symmetry.space_group_name_H-M   'P 1'
#
loop_
_entity.id
_entity.type
_entity.pdbx_description
1 polymer ?
#
loop_
_entity_poly.entity_id
_entity_poly.type
_entity_poly.pdbx_seq_one_letter_code
_entity_poly.pdbx_strand_id
1 'polypeptide(L)'
;MSTDLKRRNVPFSPPDMTEAEAKEVREAILSGWITTGPRTKKLEKTISEYVHTEKTVCLNSATAAMEMVLHVLGVGPGDEVIVPAYTYTASASVVAHVGATVIMVDSQKDNVEMDYDKLAAAITERTKVIVPVDLAGICADVDKIREIICRPEILAKFRPSNDIQRLMGRIVISNDCAHSFGASRHGKMAGEIADFSSFSFHAVKNFTTAEGGAMT
;
A
#
# COMPACT_ATOMS: atom_id res chain seq x y z
N MET A 1 -7.75 12.40 51.38
CA MET A 1 -7.07 11.16 50.87
C MET A 1 -6.73 11.38 49.42
N SER A 2 -5.47 11.68 49.12
CA SER A 2 -4.97 11.82 47.73
C SER A 2 -4.82 10.40 47.18
N THR A 3 -5.68 10.00 46.26
CA THR A 3 -5.47 8.78 45.47
C THR A 3 -4.35 9.05 44.49
N ASP A 4 -3.16 8.60 44.85
CA ASP A 4 -1.99 8.60 43.97
C ASP A 4 -2.26 7.63 42.81
N LEU A 5 -2.93 8.11 41.78
CA LEU A 5 -3.14 7.38 40.53
C LEU A 5 -1.76 7.18 39.88
N LYS A 6 -1.14 6.03 40.09
CA LYS A 6 0.07 5.63 39.36
C LYS A 6 -0.20 5.78 37.89
N ARG A 7 0.40 6.78 37.23
CA ARG A 7 0.33 6.97 35.79
C ARG A 7 0.91 5.73 35.13
N ARG A 8 0.08 5.03 34.35
CA ARG A 8 0.52 3.91 33.53
C ARG A 8 1.26 4.48 32.31
N ASN A 9 2.51 4.07 32.13
CA ASN A 9 3.22 4.34 30.87
C ASN A 9 2.68 3.38 29.80
N VAL A 10 2.13 3.91 28.71
CA VAL A 10 1.71 3.14 27.54
C VAL A 10 2.67 3.50 26.41
N PRO A 11 3.61 2.61 26.05
CA PRO A 11 4.55 2.87 24.97
C PRO A 11 3.84 2.94 23.62
N PHE A 12 4.38 3.74 22.70
CA PHE A 12 3.85 3.85 21.35
C PHE A 12 4.31 2.65 20.50
N SER A 13 3.39 1.71 20.24
CA SER A 13 3.55 0.56 19.32
C SER A 13 4.96 -0.07 19.31
N PRO A 14 5.47 -0.58 20.46
CA PRO A 14 6.75 -1.26 20.46
C PRO A 14 6.65 -2.56 19.66
N PRO A 15 7.68 -2.92 18.88
CA PRO A 15 7.70 -4.20 18.18
C PRO A 15 7.75 -5.37 19.18
N ASP A 16 7.05 -6.44 18.86
CA ASP A 16 7.14 -7.71 19.61
C ASP A 16 8.32 -8.53 19.03
N MET A 17 9.48 -8.45 19.67
CA MET A 17 10.70 -9.12 19.26
C MET A 17 11.10 -10.19 20.28
N THR A 18 11.47 -11.36 19.75
CA THR A 18 11.83 -12.54 20.54
C THR A 18 13.24 -13.03 20.20
N GLU A 19 13.68 -14.09 20.87
CA GLU A 19 14.93 -14.78 20.53
C GLU A 19 14.90 -15.39 19.12
N ALA A 20 13.72 -15.62 18.52
CA ALA A 20 13.61 -16.16 17.18
C ALA A 20 14.09 -15.15 16.13
N GLU A 21 13.68 -13.86 16.24
CA GLU A 21 14.14 -12.79 15.36
C GLU A 21 15.64 -12.53 15.56
N ALA A 22 16.11 -12.49 16.83
CA ALA A 22 17.51 -12.30 17.15
C ALA A 22 18.40 -13.41 16.56
N LYS A 23 17.94 -14.66 16.60
CA LYS A 23 18.62 -15.82 16.01
C LYS A 23 18.72 -15.70 14.49
N GLU A 24 17.63 -15.38 13.80
CA GLU A 24 17.60 -15.21 12.34
C GLU A 24 18.56 -14.10 11.86
N VAL A 25 18.58 -12.95 12.57
CA VAL A 25 19.51 -11.85 12.28
C VAL A 25 20.97 -12.27 12.51
N ARG A 26 21.25 -12.93 13.66
CA ARG A 26 22.57 -13.45 13.96
C ARG A 26 23.07 -14.42 12.89
N GLU A 27 22.24 -15.36 12.47
CA GLU A 27 22.58 -16.32 11.43
C GLU A 27 22.82 -15.64 10.07
N ALA A 28 22.03 -14.61 9.73
CA ALA A 28 22.24 -13.83 8.51
C ALA A 28 23.62 -13.17 8.52
N ILE A 29 24.00 -12.51 9.63
CA ILE A 29 25.31 -11.84 9.77
C ILE A 29 26.45 -12.86 9.67
N LEU A 30 26.36 -13.98 10.40
CA LEU A 30 27.40 -15.00 10.44
C LEU A 30 27.56 -15.77 9.12
N SER A 31 26.52 -15.81 8.28
CA SER A 31 26.58 -16.39 6.94
C SER A 31 27.48 -15.59 5.98
N GLY A 32 27.78 -14.33 6.30
CA GLY A 32 28.46 -13.40 5.42
C GLY A 32 27.59 -12.82 4.29
N TRP A 33 26.36 -13.28 4.14
CA TRP A 33 25.43 -12.76 3.15
C TRP A 33 24.47 -11.74 3.78
N ILE A 34 24.83 -10.48 3.79
CA ILE A 34 24.14 -9.39 4.49
C ILE A 34 23.39 -8.43 3.55
N THR A 35 23.22 -8.79 2.29
CA THR A 35 22.49 -8.01 1.27
C THR A 35 21.32 -8.83 0.71
N THR A 36 20.63 -8.28 -0.28
CA THR A 36 19.57 -9.00 -1.00
C THR A 36 20.06 -10.37 -1.48
N GLY A 37 19.34 -11.42 -1.12
CA GLY A 37 19.79 -12.79 -1.40
C GLY A 37 18.76 -13.85 -1.01
N PRO A 38 19.23 -15.03 -0.59
CA PRO A 38 18.33 -16.18 -0.33
C PRO A 38 17.25 -15.91 0.72
N ARG A 39 17.55 -15.15 1.79
CA ARG A 39 16.58 -14.81 2.85
C ARG A 39 15.50 -13.86 2.32
N THR A 40 15.87 -12.85 1.53
CA THR A 40 14.92 -11.96 0.88
C THR A 40 14.00 -12.73 -0.07
N LYS A 41 14.56 -13.61 -0.91
CA LYS A 41 13.76 -14.45 -1.82
C LYS A 41 12.81 -15.40 -1.08
N LYS A 42 13.25 -15.94 0.07
CA LYS A 42 12.40 -16.75 0.93
C LYS A 42 11.24 -15.90 1.49
N LEU A 43 11.53 -14.69 1.96
CA LEU A 43 10.49 -13.77 2.47
C LEU A 43 9.48 -13.40 1.37
N GLU A 44 9.95 -13.02 0.18
CA GLU A 44 9.11 -12.72 -0.98
C GLU A 44 8.15 -13.88 -1.30
N LYS A 45 8.68 -15.10 -1.34
CA LYS A 45 7.87 -16.31 -1.56
C LYS A 45 6.85 -16.51 -0.43
N THR A 46 7.27 -16.39 0.82
CA THR A 46 6.39 -16.58 1.99
C THR A 46 5.26 -15.53 2.01
N ILE A 47 5.57 -14.27 1.67
CA ILE A 47 4.55 -13.22 1.55
C ILE A 47 3.57 -13.57 0.43
N SER A 48 4.07 -13.95 -0.76
CA SER A 48 3.21 -14.34 -1.88
C SER A 48 2.24 -15.46 -1.51
N GLU A 49 2.73 -16.50 -0.81
CA GLU A 49 1.91 -17.61 -0.34
C GLU A 49 0.88 -17.17 0.71
N TYR A 50 1.28 -16.26 1.62
CA TYR A 50 0.44 -15.81 2.73
C TYR A 50 -0.69 -14.87 2.26
N VAL A 51 -0.42 -13.96 1.32
CA VAL A 51 -1.42 -13.00 0.82
C VAL A 51 -2.05 -13.43 -0.52
N HIS A 52 -1.82 -14.68 -0.95
CA HIS A 52 -2.39 -15.31 -2.14
C HIS A 52 -2.12 -14.53 -3.44
N THR A 53 -0.91 -14.03 -3.63
CA THR A 53 -0.48 -13.33 -4.84
C THR A 53 0.58 -14.12 -5.60
N GLU A 54 0.70 -13.90 -6.91
CA GLU A 54 1.68 -14.61 -7.73
C GLU A 54 3.12 -14.20 -7.45
N LYS A 55 3.34 -12.92 -7.16
CA LYS A 55 4.67 -12.34 -6.99
C LYS A 55 4.68 -11.29 -5.88
N THR A 56 5.81 -11.26 -5.19
CA THR A 56 6.16 -10.25 -4.21
C THR A 56 7.58 -9.75 -4.49
N VAL A 57 7.80 -8.47 -4.34
CA VAL A 57 9.12 -7.84 -4.38
C VAL A 57 9.33 -7.09 -3.08
N CYS A 58 10.38 -7.44 -2.33
CA CYS A 58 10.76 -6.71 -1.12
C CYS A 58 11.51 -5.42 -1.48
N LEU A 59 11.17 -4.35 -0.79
CA LEU A 59 11.78 -3.02 -0.91
C LEU A 59 12.11 -2.48 0.49
N ASN A 60 12.73 -1.31 0.55
CA ASN A 60 13.11 -0.68 1.81
C ASN A 60 11.92 -0.01 2.56
N SER A 61 10.77 0.17 1.91
CA SER A 61 9.58 0.78 2.51
C SER A 61 8.33 0.59 1.63
N ALA A 62 7.14 0.79 2.20
CA ALA A 62 5.89 0.93 1.43
C ALA A 62 5.93 2.15 0.50
N THR A 63 6.57 3.24 0.92
CA THR A 63 6.76 4.44 0.09
C THR A 63 7.49 4.09 -1.20
N ALA A 64 8.62 3.38 -1.11
CA ALA A 64 9.37 2.92 -2.28
C ALA A 64 8.55 1.94 -3.14
N ALA A 65 7.72 1.10 -2.52
CA ALA A 65 6.84 0.19 -3.25
C ALA A 65 5.79 0.96 -4.07
N MET A 66 5.09 1.93 -3.47
CA MET A 66 4.12 2.77 -4.17
C MET A 66 4.77 3.58 -5.30
N GLU A 67 5.93 4.20 -5.05
CA GLU A 67 6.65 4.96 -6.05
C GLU A 67 7.09 4.07 -7.23
N MET A 68 7.56 2.86 -6.94
CA MET A 68 7.92 1.88 -7.96
C MET A 68 6.74 1.49 -8.84
N VAL A 69 5.53 1.32 -8.28
CA VAL A 69 4.31 1.07 -9.06
C VAL A 69 4.06 2.21 -10.04
N LEU A 70 4.16 3.47 -9.61
CA LEU A 70 3.96 4.62 -10.48
C LEU A 70 5.00 4.67 -11.60
N HIS A 71 6.28 4.37 -11.30
CA HIS A 71 7.33 4.26 -12.31
C HIS A 71 7.09 3.13 -13.32
N VAL A 72 6.71 1.94 -12.84
CA VAL A 72 6.38 0.79 -13.72
C VAL A 72 5.23 1.13 -14.65
N LEU A 73 4.21 1.83 -14.14
CA LEU A 73 3.07 2.27 -14.93
C LEU A 73 3.38 3.48 -15.83
N GLY A 74 4.59 4.07 -15.73
CA GLY A 74 4.99 5.24 -16.50
C GLY A 74 4.16 6.48 -16.20
N VAL A 75 3.70 6.61 -14.95
CA VAL A 75 2.97 7.79 -14.47
C VAL A 75 3.95 8.95 -14.28
N GLY A 76 3.58 10.15 -14.73
CA GLY A 76 4.47 11.30 -14.68
C GLY A 76 3.74 12.63 -14.95
N PRO A 77 4.50 13.68 -15.38
CA PRO A 77 3.93 15.00 -15.65
C PRO A 77 2.76 14.94 -16.63
N GLY A 78 1.65 15.59 -16.23
CA GLY A 78 0.40 15.60 -17.01
C GLY A 78 -0.61 14.52 -16.59
N ASP A 79 -0.17 13.48 -15.88
CA ASP A 79 -1.05 12.46 -15.32
C ASP A 79 -1.59 12.88 -13.95
N GLU A 80 -2.70 12.28 -13.56
CA GLU A 80 -3.34 12.45 -12.26
C GLU A 80 -3.40 11.11 -11.50
N VAL A 81 -3.13 11.18 -10.19
CA VAL A 81 -3.31 10.06 -9.25
C VAL A 81 -4.25 10.50 -8.15
N ILE A 82 -5.31 9.72 -7.93
CA ILE A 82 -6.30 10.00 -6.89
C ILE A 82 -5.88 9.30 -5.60
N VAL A 83 -5.86 10.05 -4.50
CA VAL A 83 -5.54 9.57 -3.15
C VAL A 83 -6.60 10.05 -2.15
N PRO A 84 -6.84 9.36 -1.01
CA PRO A 84 -7.69 9.90 0.04
C PRO A 84 -7.02 11.10 0.70
N ALA A 85 -7.80 12.10 1.12
CA ALA A 85 -7.29 13.25 1.87
C ALA A 85 -6.86 12.85 3.29
N TYR A 86 -7.45 11.80 3.86
CA TYR A 86 -7.10 11.27 5.18
C TYR A 86 -6.19 10.06 5.04
N THR A 87 -4.89 10.32 4.96
CA THR A 87 -3.83 9.32 4.82
C THR A 87 -2.51 9.83 5.37
N TYR A 88 -1.53 8.93 5.48
CA TYR A 88 -0.15 9.33 5.71
C TYR A 88 0.43 10.00 4.46
N THR A 89 1.32 10.97 4.67
CA THR A 89 1.89 11.79 3.58
C THR A 89 2.47 10.97 2.42
N ALA A 90 2.98 9.75 2.67
CA ALA A 90 3.60 8.92 1.65
C ALA A 90 2.70 8.65 0.46
N SER A 91 1.40 8.35 0.68
CA SER A 91 0.46 8.04 -0.40
C SER A 91 0.32 9.19 -1.42
N ALA A 92 0.50 10.44 -0.98
CA ALA A 92 0.48 11.63 -1.84
C ALA A 92 1.88 12.04 -2.34
N SER A 93 2.92 11.92 -1.49
CA SER A 93 4.27 12.39 -1.84
C SER A 93 4.88 11.58 -3.00
N VAL A 94 4.62 10.28 -3.09
CA VAL A 94 5.11 9.46 -4.21
C VAL A 94 4.58 9.93 -5.56
N VAL A 95 3.36 10.50 -5.59
CA VAL A 95 2.76 11.09 -6.80
C VAL A 95 3.54 12.35 -7.21
N ALA A 96 3.89 13.19 -6.23
CA ALA A 96 4.71 14.38 -6.47
C ALA A 96 6.14 14.00 -6.91
N HIS A 97 6.72 12.93 -6.36
CA HIS A 97 8.06 12.46 -6.74
C HIS A 97 8.15 12.10 -8.21
N VAL A 98 7.12 11.48 -8.79
CA VAL A 98 7.09 11.16 -10.22
C VAL A 98 6.63 12.35 -11.09
N GLY A 99 6.33 13.50 -10.49
CA GLY A 99 5.90 14.71 -11.20
C GLY A 99 4.44 14.71 -11.66
N ALA A 100 3.63 13.76 -11.20
CA ALA A 100 2.20 13.70 -11.48
C ALA A 100 1.40 14.63 -10.55
N THR A 101 0.14 14.88 -10.89
CA THR A 101 -0.77 15.71 -10.09
C THR A 101 -1.51 14.86 -9.07
N VAL A 102 -1.42 15.25 -7.80
CA VAL A 102 -2.19 14.64 -6.71
C VAL A 102 -3.63 15.18 -6.74
N ILE A 103 -4.60 14.28 -6.82
CA ILE A 103 -6.02 14.61 -6.67
C ILE A 103 -6.51 14.01 -5.36
N MET A 104 -6.85 14.85 -4.40
CA MET A 104 -7.33 14.39 -3.09
C MET A 104 -8.84 14.23 -3.09
N VAL A 105 -9.30 13.10 -2.60
CA VAL A 105 -10.72 12.81 -2.37
C VAL A 105 -10.96 12.67 -0.88
N ASP A 106 -11.99 13.33 -0.39
CA ASP A 106 -12.36 13.35 1.02
C ASP A 106 -12.85 11.97 1.49
N SER A 107 -12.86 11.78 2.81
CA SER A 107 -13.40 10.57 3.45
C SER A 107 -14.92 10.57 3.45
N GLN A 108 -15.52 9.40 3.62
CA GLN A 108 -16.93 9.26 3.94
C GLN A 108 -17.24 9.94 5.29
N LYS A 109 -18.50 10.34 5.47
CA LYS A 109 -18.92 11.11 6.66
C LYS A 109 -18.63 10.41 7.99
N ASP A 110 -18.83 9.09 8.05
CA ASP A 110 -18.76 8.31 9.30
C ASP A 110 -17.71 7.19 9.20
N ASN A 111 -16.80 7.27 8.22
CA ASN A 111 -15.79 6.27 7.93
C ASN A 111 -14.49 6.93 7.45
N VAL A 112 -13.36 6.26 7.66
CA VAL A 112 -12.05 6.71 7.19
C VAL A 112 -11.77 6.35 5.72
N GLU A 113 -12.60 5.50 5.12
CA GLU A 113 -12.48 5.15 3.71
C GLU A 113 -12.78 6.35 2.80
N MET A 114 -12.18 6.35 1.62
CA MET A 114 -12.44 7.34 0.57
C MET A 114 -13.94 7.41 0.23
N ASP A 115 -14.45 8.61 -0.02
CA ASP A 115 -15.82 8.81 -0.50
C ASP A 115 -15.93 8.39 -1.97
N TYR A 116 -16.62 7.30 -2.23
CA TYR A 116 -16.71 6.69 -3.57
C TYR A 116 -17.52 7.52 -4.58
N ASP A 117 -18.46 8.34 -4.13
CA ASP A 117 -19.20 9.24 -5.02
C ASP A 117 -18.28 10.41 -5.44
N LYS A 118 -17.53 10.96 -4.50
CA LYS A 118 -16.51 11.99 -4.79
C LYS A 118 -15.39 11.41 -5.65
N LEU A 119 -14.97 10.14 -5.42
CA LEU A 119 -14.01 9.45 -6.27
C LEU A 119 -14.49 9.41 -7.73
N ALA A 120 -15.72 8.95 -7.98
CA ALA A 120 -16.25 8.87 -9.34
C ALA A 120 -16.30 10.25 -10.03
N ALA A 121 -16.63 11.29 -9.28
CA ALA A 121 -16.66 12.67 -9.79
C ALA A 121 -15.25 13.25 -10.07
N ALA A 122 -14.23 12.81 -9.34
CA ALA A 122 -12.85 13.29 -9.47
C ALA A 122 -12.12 12.69 -10.69
N ILE A 123 -12.61 11.59 -11.29
CA ILE A 123 -11.96 10.92 -12.41
C ILE A 123 -12.03 11.78 -13.68
N THR A 124 -10.86 12.05 -14.25
CA THR A 124 -10.69 12.75 -15.53
C THR A 124 -10.00 11.88 -16.57
N GLU A 125 -9.76 12.40 -17.78
CA GLU A 125 -8.97 11.72 -18.82
C GLU A 125 -7.48 11.57 -18.45
N ARG A 126 -6.99 12.35 -17.49
CA ARG A 126 -5.61 12.30 -16.97
C ARG A 126 -5.42 11.28 -15.86
N THR A 127 -6.50 10.80 -15.24
CA THR A 127 -6.42 9.85 -14.12
C THR A 127 -5.85 8.51 -14.59
N LYS A 128 -4.73 8.08 -13.99
CA LYS A 128 -4.06 6.82 -14.31
C LYS A 128 -4.12 5.81 -13.18
N VAL A 129 -4.04 6.29 -11.94
CA VAL A 129 -3.99 5.43 -10.76
C VAL A 129 -4.92 5.98 -9.67
N ILE A 130 -5.53 5.08 -8.93
CA ILE A 130 -6.20 5.36 -7.66
C ILE A 130 -5.42 4.64 -6.57
N VAL A 131 -5.07 5.34 -5.49
CA VAL A 131 -4.37 4.79 -4.33
C VAL A 131 -5.33 4.78 -3.14
N PRO A 132 -6.18 3.75 -2.98
CA PRO A 132 -6.91 3.59 -1.72
C PRO A 132 -5.93 3.26 -0.59
N VAL A 133 -6.35 3.47 0.66
CA VAL A 133 -5.52 3.24 1.84
C VAL A 133 -6.26 2.39 2.86
N ASP A 134 -5.63 1.32 3.29
CA ASP A 134 -6.14 0.42 4.33
C ASP A 134 -5.82 0.99 5.72
N LEU A 135 -6.44 2.09 6.07
CA LEU A 135 -6.12 2.82 7.29
C LEU A 135 -6.50 2.01 8.55
N ALA A 136 -5.58 1.94 9.51
CA ALA A 136 -5.75 1.20 10.77
C ALA A 136 -6.13 -0.30 10.59
N GLY A 137 -5.76 -0.90 9.46
CA GLY A 137 -6.06 -2.30 9.15
C GLY A 137 -7.48 -2.53 8.59
N ILE A 138 -8.23 -1.48 8.33
CA ILE A 138 -9.52 -1.56 7.65
C ILE A 138 -9.26 -1.56 6.15
N CYS A 139 -9.44 -2.72 5.51
CA CYS A 139 -9.24 -2.83 4.06
C CYS A 139 -10.25 -1.94 3.32
N ALA A 140 -9.76 -1.11 2.40
CA ALA A 140 -10.58 -0.31 1.50
C ALA A 140 -11.48 -1.19 0.61
N ASP A 141 -12.62 -0.68 0.20
CA ASP A 141 -13.52 -1.40 -0.70
C ASP A 141 -13.03 -1.33 -2.15
N VAL A 142 -12.00 -2.11 -2.43
CA VAL A 142 -11.41 -2.21 -3.77
C VAL A 142 -12.40 -2.73 -4.80
N ASP A 143 -13.33 -3.61 -4.40
CA ASP A 143 -14.37 -4.10 -5.31
C ASP A 143 -15.31 -2.96 -5.74
N LYS A 144 -15.67 -2.06 -4.81
CA LYS A 144 -16.44 -0.85 -5.13
C LYS A 144 -15.67 0.11 -6.05
N ILE A 145 -14.38 0.32 -5.79
CA ILE A 145 -13.53 1.13 -6.67
C ILE A 145 -13.46 0.50 -8.07
N ARG A 146 -13.30 -0.83 -8.15
CA ARG A 146 -13.26 -1.56 -9.43
C ARG A 146 -14.57 -1.44 -10.19
N GLU A 147 -15.72 -1.53 -9.50
CA GLU A 147 -17.04 -1.27 -10.10
C GLU A 147 -17.10 0.12 -10.74
N ILE A 148 -16.60 1.15 -10.04
CA ILE A 148 -16.60 2.54 -10.53
C ILE A 148 -15.71 2.68 -11.78
N ILE A 149 -14.47 2.22 -11.73
CA ILE A 149 -13.54 2.41 -12.84
C ILE A 149 -13.88 1.55 -14.06
N CYS A 150 -14.69 0.52 -13.91
CA CYS A 150 -15.17 -0.33 -15.00
C CYS A 150 -16.49 0.16 -15.62
N ARG A 151 -17.10 1.25 -15.13
CA ARG A 151 -18.28 1.84 -15.77
C ARG A 151 -17.96 2.31 -17.18
N PRO A 152 -18.84 2.08 -18.19
CA PRO A 152 -18.55 2.45 -19.57
C PRO A 152 -18.12 3.90 -19.77
N GLU A 153 -18.76 4.83 -19.06
CA GLU A 153 -18.45 6.26 -19.11
C GLU A 153 -17.11 6.61 -18.49
N ILE A 154 -16.62 5.82 -17.53
CA ILE A 154 -15.28 5.99 -16.92
C ILE A 154 -14.21 5.35 -17.82
N LEU A 155 -14.46 4.13 -18.29
CA LEU A 155 -13.55 3.49 -19.27
C LEU A 155 -13.36 4.36 -20.50
N ALA A 156 -14.41 5.01 -20.98
CA ALA A 156 -14.35 5.93 -22.13
C ALA A 156 -13.47 7.17 -21.89
N LYS A 157 -13.22 7.55 -20.62
CA LYS A 157 -12.29 8.63 -20.26
C LYS A 157 -10.83 8.18 -20.26
N PHE A 158 -10.55 6.91 -20.04
CA PHE A 158 -9.17 6.44 -19.87
C PHE A 158 -8.33 6.65 -21.13
N ARG A 159 -7.18 7.31 -20.99
CA ARG A 159 -6.24 7.63 -22.08
C ARG A 159 -4.87 7.03 -21.74
N PRO A 160 -4.57 5.80 -22.18
CA PRO A 160 -3.26 5.20 -21.92
C PRO A 160 -2.15 5.96 -22.66
N SER A 161 -1.05 6.25 -21.95
CA SER A 161 0.11 6.96 -22.50
C SER A 161 1.26 6.00 -22.92
N ASN A 162 1.19 4.73 -22.54
CA ASN A 162 2.22 3.72 -22.84
C ASN A 162 1.62 2.31 -22.96
N ASP A 163 2.46 1.32 -23.33
CA ASP A 163 2.01 -0.04 -23.59
C ASP A 163 1.49 -0.75 -22.33
N ILE A 164 2.07 -0.48 -21.15
CA ILE A 164 1.62 -1.09 -19.90
C ILE A 164 0.22 -0.58 -19.55
N GLN A 165 -0.01 0.72 -19.64
CA GLN A 165 -1.34 1.29 -19.43
C GLN A 165 -2.35 0.79 -20.46
N ARG A 166 -1.92 0.58 -21.74
CA ARG A 166 -2.77 -0.06 -22.76
C ARG A 166 -3.14 -1.50 -22.39
N LEU A 167 -2.18 -2.25 -21.88
CA LEU A 167 -2.41 -3.62 -21.42
C LEU A 167 -3.40 -3.68 -20.26
N MET A 168 -3.29 -2.75 -19.31
CA MET A 168 -4.23 -2.64 -18.18
C MET A 168 -5.65 -2.28 -18.64
N GLY A 169 -5.77 -1.46 -19.71
CA GLY A 169 -7.03 -1.09 -20.34
C GLY A 169 -7.97 -0.21 -19.49
N ARG A 170 -7.54 0.18 -18.30
CA ARG A 170 -8.32 0.97 -17.34
C ARG A 170 -7.41 1.66 -16.30
N ILE A 171 -7.99 2.51 -15.48
CA ILE A 171 -7.32 3.07 -14.30
C ILE A 171 -6.87 1.93 -13.40
N VAL A 172 -5.64 2.03 -12.89
CA VAL A 172 -5.01 1.02 -12.02
C VAL A 172 -5.32 1.32 -10.55
N ILE A 173 -5.55 0.27 -9.76
CA ILE A 173 -5.72 0.36 -8.30
C ILE A 173 -4.41 -0.08 -7.65
N SER A 174 -3.70 0.86 -7.02
CA SER A 174 -2.48 0.61 -6.24
C SER A 174 -2.78 0.84 -4.76
N ASN A 175 -3.09 -0.23 -4.02
CA ASN A 175 -3.52 -0.12 -2.63
C ASN A 175 -2.35 0.14 -1.68
N ASP A 176 -2.46 1.17 -0.84
CA ASP A 176 -1.57 1.39 0.29
C ASP A 176 -2.00 0.52 1.48
N CYS A 177 -1.34 -0.62 1.59
CA CYS A 177 -1.55 -1.64 2.61
C CYS A 177 -0.61 -1.51 3.81
N ALA A 178 -0.07 -0.30 4.07
CA ALA A 178 0.93 -0.10 5.14
C ALA A 178 0.42 -0.46 6.55
N HIS A 179 -0.88 -0.58 6.77
CA HIS A 179 -1.48 -0.96 8.06
C HIS A 179 -2.25 -2.29 8.01
N SER A 180 -2.26 -3.01 6.88
CA SER A 180 -3.21 -4.12 6.68
C SER A 180 -2.55 -5.47 6.38
N PHE A 181 -1.24 -5.64 6.65
CA PHE A 181 -0.62 -6.96 6.49
C PHE A 181 -1.32 -7.98 7.40
N GLY A 182 -1.92 -9.02 6.79
CA GLY A 182 -2.74 -10.01 7.49
C GLY A 182 -4.23 -9.66 7.64
N ALA A 183 -4.66 -8.47 7.27
CA ALA A 183 -6.07 -8.12 7.21
C ALA A 183 -6.75 -8.74 5.98
N SER A 184 -8.08 -8.85 6.04
CA SER A 184 -8.87 -9.36 4.92
C SER A 184 -10.22 -8.65 4.82
N ARG A 185 -10.78 -8.59 3.60
CA ARG A 185 -12.14 -8.12 3.32
C ARG A 185 -12.85 -9.11 2.41
N HIS A 186 -14.07 -9.49 2.74
CA HIS A 186 -14.87 -10.46 1.97
C HIS A 186 -14.14 -11.79 1.70
N GLY A 187 -13.30 -12.25 2.65
CA GLY A 187 -12.55 -13.50 2.54
C GLY A 187 -11.29 -13.42 1.68
N LYS A 188 -10.93 -12.26 1.15
CA LYS A 188 -9.69 -12.01 0.40
C LYS A 188 -8.69 -11.24 1.26
N MET A 189 -7.42 -11.63 1.17
CA MET A 189 -6.34 -10.97 1.90
C MET A 189 -6.02 -9.59 1.32
N ALA A 190 -5.64 -8.65 2.20
CA ALA A 190 -4.91 -7.47 1.74
C ALA A 190 -3.66 -7.93 0.98
N GLY A 191 -3.42 -7.35 -0.21
CA GLY A 191 -2.37 -7.83 -1.13
C GLY A 191 -2.89 -8.65 -2.30
N GLU A 192 -4.07 -9.28 -2.17
CA GLU A 192 -4.72 -10.07 -3.23
C GLU A 192 -5.74 -9.24 -4.03
N ILE A 193 -6.31 -8.19 -3.42
CA ILE A 193 -7.56 -7.56 -3.89
C ILE A 193 -7.31 -6.52 -5.00
N ALA A 194 -6.24 -5.74 -4.90
CA ALA A 194 -5.90 -4.65 -5.84
C ALA A 194 -5.03 -5.15 -7.01
N ASP A 195 -4.74 -4.26 -7.96
CA ASP A 195 -3.80 -4.59 -9.05
C ASP A 195 -2.36 -4.60 -8.53
N PHE A 196 -2.05 -3.71 -7.60
CA PHE A 196 -0.83 -3.67 -6.82
C PHE A 196 -1.16 -3.36 -5.36
N SER A 197 -0.36 -3.88 -4.44
CA SER A 197 -0.46 -3.56 -3.02
C SER A 197 0.91 -3.30 -2.43
N SER A 198 1.00 -2.27 -1.57
CA SER A 198 2.26 -1.83 -0.97
C SER A 198 2.21 -1.98 0.54
N PHE A 199 3.04 -2.86 1.10
CA PHE A 199 3.12 -3.14 2.53
C PHE A 199 4.29 -2.41 3.18
N SER A 200 4.11 -1.97 4.42
CA SER A 200 5.16 -1.44 5.28
C SER A 200 5.54 -2.44 6.36
N PHE A 201 6.83 -2.65 6.51
CA PHE A 201 7.42 -3.47 7.58
C PHE A 201 8.29 -2.62 8.51
N HIS A 202 7.96 -1.32 8.63
CA HIS A 202 8.56 -0.42 9.60
C HIS A 202 8.30 -0.89 11.04
N ALA A 203 9.20 -0.54 11.96
CA ALA A 203 9.21 -1.01 13.35
C ALA A 203 7.88 -0.86 14.13
N VAL A 204 7.02 0.10 13.77
CA VAL A 204 5.73 0.35 14.45
C VAL A 204 4.56 -0.42 13.83
N LYS A 205 4.78 -1.21 12.77
CA LYS A 205 3.72 -1.98 12.11
C LYS A 205 3.50 -3.32 12.82
N ASN A 206 2.36 -3.95 12.53
CA ASN A 206 1.98 -5.25 13.10
C ASN A 206 2.89 -6.42 12.67
N PHE A 207 3.58 -6.28 11.55
CA PHE A 207 4.69 -7.13 11.12
C PHE A 207 5.87 -6.23 10.75
N THR A 208 7.07 -6.59 11.19
CA THR A 208 8.23 -5.70 10.98
C THR A 208 9.50 -6.44 10.63
N THR A 209 10.32 -5.76 9.82
CA THR A 209 11.71 -6.09 9.54
C THR A 209 12.66 -4.97 10.01
N ALA A 210 12.28 -4.20 11.02
CA ALA A 210 12.84 -2.93 11.49
C ALA A 210 12.59 -1.79 10.48
N GLU A 211 13.17 -1.87 9.32
CA GLU A 211 12.88 -1.09 8.11
C GLU A 211 12.60 -2.06 6.96
N GLY A 212 11.60 -1.77 6.16
CA GLY A 212 11.27 -2.60 5.02
C GLY A 212 9.87 -2.36 4.48
N GLY A 213 9.61 -3.00 3.37
CA GLY A 213 8.32 -3.05 2.72
C GLY A 213 8.28 -4.11 1.63
N ALA A 214 7.12 -4.30 1.05
CA ALA A 214 6.94 -5.18 -0.08
C ALA A 214 5.86 -4.65 -1.02
N MET A 215 5.99 -5.02 -2.28
CA MET A 215 4.97 -4.84 -3.32
C MET A 215 4.48 -6.21 -3.77
N THR A 216 3.18 -6.36 -3.89
CA THR A 216 2.53 -7.51 -4.50
C THR A 216 1.71 -7.12 -5.71
#